data_530f92a31635ae06ee95dd52020066b4
#
_entry.id   530f92a31635ae06ee95dd52020066b4
#
_cell.length_a   1.000
_cell.length_b   1.000
_cell.length_c   1.000
_cell.angle_alpha   90.00
_cell.angle_beta   90.00
_cell.angle_gamma   90.00
#
_symmetry.space_group_name_H-M   'P 1'
#
loop_
_entity.id
_entity.type
_entity.pdbx_description
1 polymer ?
#
loop_
_entity_poly.entity_id
_entity_poly.type
_entity_poly.pdbx_seq_one_letter_code
_entity_poly.pdbx_strand_id
1 'polypeptide(L)'
;MSNPYFQFKQFTVWHDKCAMKVGTDGVLLGAWTSVQGARRVLDVGTGTGLVALMLAQRSPADVKIVALEVDTAAVEQAKENVARSFWKEQIEVVQADFNQYHSSGKFDVIVSNPPYFVGSLKCPDVQRNAARHATSLTYEELLKGVAGLLAEDGTFTVVIPADVADRVKGIASMWNLYAARQLNVITKPGGVPKRVLIAFSFDNRECVVEELL
;
A
#
# COMPACT_ATOMS: atom_id res chain seq x y z
N MET A 1 21.05 -7.20 -18.08
CA MET A 1 19.71 -7.70 -17.68
C MET A 1 19.47 -7.21 -16.27
N SER A 2 18.29 -6.71 -15.94
CA SER A 2 17.98 -6.29 -14.56
C SER A 2 17.79 -7.53 -13.70
N ASN A 3 18.21 -7.45 -12.42
CA ASN A 3 18.05 -8.55 -11.47
C ASN A 3 16.54 -8.94 -11.35
N PRO A 4 16.18 -10.23 -11.48
CA PRO A 4 14.77 -10.68 -11.38
C PRO A 4 14.22 -10.71 -9.96
N TYR A 5 15.04 -10.50 -8.94
CA TYR A 5 14.66 -10.52 -7.53
C TYR A 5 15.40 -9.44 -6.74
N PHE A 6 14.89 -9.17 -5.54
CA PHE A 6 15.56 -8.40 -4.50
C PHE A 6 15.65 -9.24 -3.23
N GLN A 7 16.87 -9.37 -2.68
CA GLN A 7 17.14 -10.17 -1.50
C GLN A 7 17.21 -9.28 -0.27
N PHE A 8 16.30 -9.50 0.66
CA PHE A 8 16.34 -8.97 2.03
C PHE A 8 17.13 -9.92 2.94
N LYS A 9 17.37 -9.52 4.19
CA LYS A 9 18.11 -10.36 5.14
C LYS A 9 17.39 -11.68 5.47
N GLN A 10 16.06 -11.70 5.47
CA GLN A 10 15.27 -12.86 5.91
C GLN A 10 14.39 -13.47 4.81
N PHE A 11 14.21 -12.80 3.69
CA PHE A 11 13.40 -13.28 2.57
C PHE A 11 13.87 -12.68 1.25
N THR A 12 13.42 -13.28 0.15
CA THR A 12 13.69 -12.80 -1.21
C THR A 12 12.36 -12.51 -1.89
N VAL A 13 12.28 -11.41 -2.62
CA VAL A 13 11.11 -11.03 -3.42
C VAL A 13 11.48 -11.10 -4.89
N TRP A 14 10.87 -12.03 -5.60
CA TRP A 14 10.94 -12.10 -7.05
C TRP A 14 9.96 -11.10 -7.67
N HIS A 15 10.34 -10.49 -8.79
CA HIS A 15 9.55 -9.44 -9.44
C HIS A 15 9.65 -9.48 -10.97
N ASP A 16 10.00 -10.64 -11.52
CA ASP A 16 10.15 -10.85 -12.96
C ASP A 16 8.82 -10.96 -13.71
N LYS A 17 7.74 -11.33 -13.00
CA LYS A 17 6.37 -11.40 -13.55
C LYS A 17 5.57 -10.10 -13.34
N CYS A 18 6.02 -9.19 -12.49
CA CYS A 18 5.32 -7.96 -12.16
C CYS A 18 5.76 -6.78 -13.02
N ALA A 19 4.80 -5.95 -13.40
CA ALA A 19 5.08 -4.66 -14.05
C ALA A 19 5.83 -3.71 -13.10
N MET A 20 5.50 -3.73 -11.80
CA MET A 20 6.18 -2.92 -10.78
C MET A 20 7.16 -3.79 -10.00
N LYS A 21 8.44 -3.38 -10.02
CA LYS A 21 9.51 -4.04 -9.29
C LYS A 21 9.54 -3.58 -7.83
N VAL A 22 10.32 -4.30 -7.00
CA VAL A 22 10.65 -3.85 -5.65
C VAL A 22 11.25 -2.44 -5.72
N GLY A 23 10.61 -1.50 -5.05
CA GLY A 23 10.98 -0.09 -5.01
C GLY A 23 11.05 0.45 -3.59
N THR A 24 11.70 1.61 -3.43
CA THR A 24 11.88 2.27 -2.13
C THR A 24 10.55 2.57 -1.45
N ASP A 25 9.52 2.95 -2.20
CA ASP A 25 8.22 3.31 -1.65
C ASP A 25 7.54 2.14 -0.91
N GLY A 26 7.56 0.94 -1.51
CA GLY A 26 7.05 -0.27 -0.84
C GLY A 26 7.86 -0.67 0.39
N VAL A 27 9.19 -0.52 0.34
CA VAL A 27 10.06 -0.78 1.49
C VAL A 27 9.79 0.20 2.63
N LEU A 28 9.67 1.49 2.33
CA LEU A 28 9.34 2.52 3.31
C LEU A 28 7.96 2.26 3.94
N LEU A 29 6.95 1.95 3.12
CA LEU A 29 5.60 1.64 3.60
C LEU A 29 5.62 0.44 4.55
N GLY A 30 6.23 -0.67 4.14
CA GLY A 30 6.34 -1.88 4.97
C GLY A 30 7.17 -1.69 6.24
N ALA A 31 8.14 -0.77 6.23
CA ALA A 31 8.96 -0.46 7.41
C ALA A 31 8.26 0.49 8.39
N TRP A 32 7.58 1.53 7.90
CA TRP A 32 6.99 2.60 8.72
C TRP A 32 5.61 2.27 9.28
N THR A 33 4.82 1.44 8.57
CA THR A 33 3.48 1.03 9.04
C THR A 33 3.56 0.36 10.41
N SER A 34 2.77 0.82 11.37
CA SER A 34 2.62 0.15 12.66
C SER A 34 1.74 -1.08 12.51
N VAL A 35 2.19 -2.22 13.06
CA VAL A 35 1.42 -3.47 13.19
C VAL A 35 1.17 -3.84 14.65
N GLN A 36 1.44 -2.91 15.56
CA GLN A 36 1.27 -3.16 16.98
C GLN A 36 -0.21 -3.38 17.33
N GLY A 37 -0.52 -4.50 17.93
CA GLY A 37 -1.90 -4.86 18.32
C GLY A 37 -2.79 -5.32 17.18
N ALA A 38 -2.31 -5.28 15.93
CA ALA A 38 -3.08 -5.74 14.79
C ALA A 38 -3.28 -7.26 14.82
N ARG A 39 -4.47 -7.70 14.43
CA ARG A 39 -4.81 -9.12 14.20
C ARG A 39 -5.16 -9.37 12.73
N ARG A 40 -5.74 -8.39 12.07
CA ARG A 40 -6.16 -8.48 10.66
C ARG A 40 -5.59 -7.31 9.87
N VAL A 41 -4.84 -7.63 8.83
CA VAL A 41 -4.16 -6.66 7.96
C VAL A 41 -4.63 -6.85 6.53
N LEU A 42 -4.81 -5.75 5.79
CA LEU A 42 -5.12 -5.75 4.37
C LEU A 42 -4.05 -4.96 3.60
N ASP A 43 -3.45 -5.59 2.60
CA ASP A 43 -2.54 -4.95 1.64
C ASP A 43 -3.26 -4.79 0.30
N VAL A 44 -3.60 -3.55 -0.07
CA VAL A 44 -4.38 -3.23 -1.27
C VAL A 44 -3.45 -2.91 -2.43
N GLY A 45 -3.51 -3.73 -3.48
CA GLY A 45 -2.59 -3.65 -4.62
C GLY A 45 -1.21 -4.18 -4.23
N THR A 46 -1.17 -5.41 -3.72
CA THR A 46 0.04 -6.00 -3.12
C THR A 46 1.20 -6.18 -4.11
N GLY A 47 0.92 -6.23 -5.41
CA GLY A 47 1.91 -6.42 -6.45
C GLY A 47 2.72 -7.71 -6.25
N THR A 48 4.00 -7.57 -5.90
CA THR A 48 4.91 -8.69 -5.62
C THR A 48 4.69 -9.36 -4.26
N GLY A 49 3.80 -8.86 -3.42
CA GLY A 49 3.64 -9.30 -2.03
C GLY A 49 4.65 -8.68 -1.05
N LEU A 50 5.45 -7.71 -1.50
CA LEU A 50 6.54 -7.11 -0.70
C LEU A 50 6.04 -6.56 0.63
N VAL A 51 5.00 -5.69 0.59
CA VAL A 51 4.52 -5.02 1.80
C VAL A 51 3.90 -6.04 2.75
N ALA A 52 3.09 -6.96 2.25
CA ALA A 52 2.51 -8.05 3.03
C ALA A 52 3.59 -8.89 3.75
N LEU A 53 4.68 -9.26 3.05
CA LEU A 53 5.81 -10.00 3.63
C LEU A 53 6.54 -9.19 4.71
N MET A 54 6.76 -7.90 4.50
CA MET A 54 7.40 -7.03 5.50
C MET A 54 6.53 -6.85 6.75
N LEU A 55 5.22 -6.75 6.59
CA LEU A 55 4.28 -6.65 7.71
C LEU A 55 4.21 -7.98 8.47
N ALA A 56 4.15 -9.13 7.77
CA ALA A 56 4.17 -10.45 8.40
C ALA A 56 5.44 -10.67 9.23
N GLN A 57 6.61 -10.29 8.70
CA GLN A 57 7.89 -10.37 9.42
C GLN A 57 7.88 -9.61 10.75
N ARG A 58 7.11 -8.54 10.85
CA ARG A 58 7.04 -7.64 12.02
C ARG A 58 5.85 -7.91 12.93
N SER A 59 4.99 -8.85 12.55
CA SER A 59 3.77 -9.20 13.25
C SER A 59 3.93 -10.50 14.07
N PRO A 60 3.16 -10.68 15.15
CA PRO A 60 3.01 -11.99 15.78
C PRO A 60 2.46 -13.05 14.82
N ALA A 61 2.71 -14.33 15.14
CA ALA A 61 2.38 -15.45 14.24
C ALA A 61 0.87 -15.67 14.02
N ASP A 62 0.01 -15.14 14.87
CA ASP A 62 -1.45 -15.23 14.80
C ASP A 62 -2.11 -14.14 13.95
N VAL A 63 -1.34 -13.13 13.49
CA VAL A 63 -1.84 -12.09 12.59
C VAL A 63 -2.18 -12.71 11.23
N LYS A 64 -3.34 -12.32 10.69
CA LYS A 64 -3.77 -12.71 9.33
C LYS A 64 -3.70 -11.50 8.40
N ILE A 65 -3.03 -11.69 7.26
CA ILE A 65 -2.82 -10.68 6.24
C ILE A 65 -3.51 -11.12 4.97
N VAL A 66 -4.42 -10.29 4.47
CA VAL A 66 -5.01 -10.46 3.13
C VAL A 66 -4.26 -9.51 2.18
N ALA A 67 -3.72 -10.07 1.12
CA ALA A 67 -2.97 -9.35 0.09
C ALA A 67 -3.79 -9.34 -1.21
N LEU A 68 -4.44 -8.21 -1.52
CA LEU A 68 -5.29 -8.08 -2.71
C LEU A 68 -4.50 -7.60 -3.91
N GLU A 69 -4.76 -8.21 -5.06
CA GLU A 69 -4.22 -7.79 -6.34
C GLU A 69 -5.21 -8.12 -7.46
N VAL A 70 -5.31 -7.25 -8.45
CA VAL A 70 -6.21 -7.43 -9.59
C VAL A 70 -5.50 -8.07 -10.78
N ASP A 71 -4.21 -7.80 -10.96
CA ASP A 71 -3.41 -8.32 -12.06
C ASP A 71 -3.01 -9.78 -11.82
N THR A 72 -3.39 -10.66 -12.75
CA THR A 72 -3.15 -12.11 -12.62
C THR A 72 -1.67 -12.47 -12.50
N ALA A 73 -0.79 -11.82 -13.26
CA ALA A 73 0.64 -12.12 -13.22
C ALA A 73 1.28 -11.68 -11.90
N ALA A 74 0.83 -10.53 -11.35
CA ALA A 74 1.25 -10.07 -10.03
C ALA A 74 0.72 -10.98 -8.91
N VAL A 75 -0.52 -11.47 -9.01
CA VAL A 75 -1.07 -12.47 -8.07
C VAL A 75 -0.23 -13.74 -8.04
N GLU A 76 0.14 -14.27 -9.22
CA GLU A 76 1.02 -15.45 -9.31
C GLU A 76 2.37 -15.18 -8.65
N GLN A 77 2.98 -14.03 -8.94
CA GLN A 77 4.24 -13.64 -8.36
C GLN A 77 4.16 -13.51 -6.83
N ALA A 78 3.11 -12.84 -6.32
CA ALA A 78 2.90 -12.71 -4.88
C ALA A 78 2.72 -14.07 -4.20
N LYS A 79 1.91 -14.97 -4.78
CA LYS A 79 1.72 -16.33 -4.27
C LYS A 79 3.04 -17.10 -4.20
N GLU A 80 3.87 -17.02 -5.23
CA GLU A 80 5.19 -17.67 -5.23
C GLU A 80 6.12 -17.09 -4.15
N ASN A 81 6.15 -15.76 -4.00
CA ASN A 81 6.96 -15.10 -2.98
C ASN A 81 6.51 -15.49 -1.58
N VAL A 82 5.20 -15.48 -1.32
CA VAL A 82 4.60 -15.89 -0.05
C VAL A 82 4.91 -17.35 0.24
N ALA A 83 4.71 -18.26 -0.72
CA ALA A 83 4.96 -19.70 -0.54
C ALA A 83 6.42 -20.03 -0.19
N ARG A 84 7.37 -19.20 -0.65
CA ARG A 84 8.80 -19.33 -0.33
C ARG A 84 9.20 -18.68 0.99
N SER A 85 8.29 -17.98 1.67
CA SER A 85 8.56 -17.26 2.91
C SER A 85 8.23 -18.10 4.16
N PHE A 86 8.73 -17.66 5.31
CA PHE A 86 8.37 -18.24 6.60
C PHE A 86 6.94 -17.90 7.05
N TRP A 87 6.27 -16.92 6.38
CA TRP A 87 4.96 -16.36 6.77
C TRP A 87 3.82 -16.83 5.87
N LYS A 88 4.00 -17.90 5.11
CA LYS A 88 3.00 -18.43 4.17
C LYS A 88 1.64 -18.75 4.80
N GLU A 89 1.63 -19.12 6.09
CA GLU A 89 0.39 -19.42 6.84
C GLU A 89 -0.32 -18.16 7.39
N GLN A 90 0.36 -17.01 7.32
CA GLN A 90 -0.18 -15.72 7.78
C GLN A 90 -0.76 -14.91 6.61
N ILE A 91 -0.29 -15.12 5.38
CA ILE A 91 -0.60 -14.29 4.22
C ILE A 91 -1.47 -15.07 3.23
N GLU A 92 -2.67 -14.55 2.98
CA GLU A 92 -3.55 -15.00 1.91
C GLU A 92 -3.51 -14.03 0.73
N VAL A 93 -3.07 -14.49 -0.43
CA VAL A 93 -3.07 -13.70 -1.67
C VAL A 93 -4.37 -13.95 -2.42
N VAL A 94 -5.17 -12.90 -2.58
CA VAL A 94 -6.50 -12.94 -3.19
C VAL A 94 -6.50 -12.13 -4.48
N GLN A 95 -6.92 -12.75 -5.58
CA GLN A 95 -7.17 -12.02 -6.82
C GLN A 95 -8.55 -11.36 -6.75
N ALA A 96 -8.60 -10.04 -6.60
CA ALA A 96 -9.84 -9.30 -6.55
C ALA A 96 -9.64 -7.83 -6.94
N ASP A 97 -10.69 -7.24 -7.51
CA ASP A 97 -10.83 -5.80 -7.61
C ASP A 97 -11.25 -5.25 -6.23
N PHE A 98 -10.48 -4.32 -5.70
CA PHE A 98 -10.74 -3.71 -4.40
C PHE A 98 -12.13 -3.06 -4.32
N ASN A 99 -12.63 -2.47 -5.41
CA ASN A 99 -13.97 -1.88 -5.47
C ASN A 99 -15.10 -2.91 -5.28
N GLN A 100 -14.81 -4.19 -5.56
CA GLN A 100 -15.79 -5.29 -5.45
C GLN A 100 -15.45 -6.21 -4.27
N TYR A 101 -14.39 -5.93 -3.53
CA TYR A 101 -13.96 -6.77 -2.43
C TYR A 101 -14.84 -6.57 -1.20
N HIS A 102 -15.34 -7.68 -0.67
CA HIS A 102 -16.12 -7.72 0.56
C HIS A 102 -15.41 -8.61 1.58
N SER A 103 -15.41 -8.18 2.83
CA SER A 103 -14.86 -8.94 3.95
C SER A 103 -15.92 -9.15 5.02
N SER A 104 -15.92 -10.32 5.64
CA SER A 104 -16.81 -10.66 6.77
C SER A 104 -16.47 -9.89 8.07
N GLY A 105 -15.34 -9.20 8.11
CA GLY A 105 -14.91 -8.41 9.27
C GLY A 105 -14.01 -7.27 8.86
N LYS A 106 -13.78 -6.34 9.78
CA LYS A 106 -12.93 -5.18 9.58
C LYS A 106 -11.44 -5.54 9.72
N PHE A 107 -10.57 -4.64 9.26
CA PHE A 107 -9.13 -4.75 9.35
C PHE A 107 -8.58 -3.71 10.34
N ASP A 108 -7.65 -4.13 11.18
CA ASP A 108 -6.99 -3.23 12.14
C ASP A 108 -5.96 -2.35 11.44
N VAL A 109 -5.34 -2.90 10.40
CA VAL A 109 -4.39 -2.16 9.56
C VAL A 109 -4.72 -2.40 8.09
N ILE A 110 -4.82 -1.32 7.33
CA ILE A 110 -4.89 -1.36 5.87
C ILE A 110 -3.68 -0.61 5.33
N VAL A 111 -3.04 -1.15 4.29
CA VAL A 111 -1.93 -0.48 3.60
C VAL A 111 -2.17 -0.43 2.11
N SER A 112 -1.60 0.57 1.44
CA SER A 112 -1.55 0.62 -0.02
C SER A 112 -0.34 1.41 -0.52
N ASN A 113 0.29 0.89 -1.56
CA ASN A 113 1.22 1.62 -2.41
C ASN A 113 0.57 1.74 -3.79
N PRO A 114 -0.42 2.63 -3.96
CA PRO A 114 -1.18 2.70 -5.19
C PRO A 114 -0.31 3.16 -6.35
N PRO A 115 -0.59 2.74 -7.59
CA PRO A 115 0.11 3.28 -8.75
C PRO A 115 -0.12 4.80 -8.81
N TYR A 116 0.94 5.56 -9.11
CA TYR A 116 0.84 7.01 -9.16
C TYR A 116 -0.01 7.45 -10.35
N PHE A 117 -1.16 8.02 -10.04
CA PHE A 117 -2.00 8.65 -11.06
C PHE A 117 -1.37 9.97 -11.48
N VAL A 118 -0.67 9.96 -12.59
CA VAL A 118 -0.24 11.19 -13.26
C VAL A 118 -1.47 11.81 -13.93
N GLY A 119 -2.34 12.37 -13.13
CA GLY A 119 -3.53 13.11 -13.60
C GLY A 119 -3.24 14.54 -14.04
N SER A 120 -2.01 14.87 -14.50
CA SER A 120 -1.68 16.25 -14.88
C SER A 120 -0.75 16.43 -16.07
N LEU A 121 -0.29 15.40 -16.74
CA LEU A 121 0.42 15.58 -18.01
C LEU A 121 -0.09 14.56 -19.03
N LYS A 122 -0.77 15.08 -20.05
CA LYS A 122 -1.23 14.35 -21.24
C LYS A 122 -0.04 13.59 -21.85
N CYS A 123 0.03 12.28 -21.59
CA CYS A 123 0.84 11.43 -22.43
C CYS A 123 0.20 11.41 -23.83
N PRO A 124 0.94 11.52 -24.93
CA PRO A 124 0.37 11.62 -26.28
C PRO A 124 -0.41 10.40 -26.74
N ASP A 125 -0.40 9.30 -25.97
CA ASP A 125 -1.00 8.02 -26.33
C ASP A 125 -2.34 7.82 -25.62
N VAL A 126 -3.40 8.38 -26.22
CA VAL A 126 -4.78 8.39 -25.69
C VAL A 126 -5.35 6.97 -25.50
N GLN A 127 -4.95 5.99 -26.33
CA GLN A 127 -5.47 4.62 -26.23
C GLN A 127 -4.84 3.81 -25.07
N ARG A 128 -3.56 4.03 -24.76
CA ARG A 128 -2.91 3.43 -23.58
C ARG A 128 -3.41 4.05 -22.28
N ASN A 129 -3.77 5.31 -22.30
CA ASN A 129 -4.36 5.99 -21.14
C ASN A 129 -5.77 5.49 -20.84
N ALA A 130 -6.62 5.29 -21.85
CA ALA A 130 -7.99 4.79 -21.64
C ALA A 130 -8.03 3.38 -21.03
N ALA A 131 -7.16 2.47 -21.46
CA ALA A 131 -7.07 1.12 -20.89
C ALA A 131 -6.52 1.11 -19.46
N ARG A 132 -5.58 2.01 -19.12
CA ARG A 132 -5.06 2.18 -17.76
C ARG A 132 -6.04 2.88 -16.83
N HIS A 133 -6.83 3.84 -17.34
CA HIS A 133 -7.86 4.52 -16.56
C HIS A 133 -9.07 3.65 -16.24
N ALA A 134 -9.37 2.66 -17.07
CA ALA A 134 -10.50 1.74 -16.84
C ALA A 134 -10.24 0.68 -15.77
N THR A 135 -8.97 0.47 -15.37
CA THR A 135 -8.58 -0.58 -14.41
C THR A 135 -7.84 -0.05 -13.17
N SER A 136 -7.66 1.27 -13.05
CA SER A 136 -6.85 1.84 -11.98
C SER A 136 -7.73 2.41 -10.86
N LEU A 137 -7.53 1.89 -9.65
CA LEU A 137 -8.17 2.33 -8.41
C LEU A 137 -7.83 3.80 -8.10
N THR A 138 -8.80 4.71 -8.14
CA THR A 138 -8.60 6.13 -7.80
C THR A 138 -8.42 6.35 -6.30
N TYR A 139 -7.84 7.49 -5.89
CA TYR A 139 -7.75 7.83 -4.45
C TYR A 139 -9.12 7.92 -3.79
N GLU A 140 -10.14 8.38 -4.49
CA GLU A 140 -11.50 8.48 -3.98
C GLU A 140 -12.10 7.08 -3.72
N GLU A 141 -11.98 6.16 -4.68
CA GLU A 141 -12.40 4.76 -4.55
C GLU A 141 -11.62 4.05 -3.44
N LEU A 142 -10.29 4.24 -3.39
CA LEU A 142 -9.44 3.67 -2.36
C LEU A 142 -9.89 4.12 -0.97
N LEU A 143 -10.03 5.42 -0.74
CA LEU A 143 -10.40 5.96 0.57
C LEU A 143 -11.84 5.60 0.99
N LYS A 144 -12.77 5.57 0.04
CA LYS A 144 -14.13 5.07 0.25
C LYS A 144 -14.14 3.61 0.69
N GLY A 145 -13.42 2.75 -0.04
CA GLY A 145 -13.31 1.32 0.28
C GLY A 145 -12.62 1.09 1.62
N VAL A 146 -11.55 1.84 1.90
CA VAL A 146 -10.84 1.80 3.19
C VAL A 146 -11.78 2.15 4.33
N ALA A 147 -12.54 3.25 4.25
CA ALA A 147 -13.49 3.63 5.30
C ALA A 147 -14.55 2.55 5.55
N GLY A 148 -14.92 1.80 4.49
CA GLY A 148 -15.84 0.67 4.59
C GLY A 148 -15.25 -0.57 5.24
N LEU A 149 -13.93 -0.77 5.21
CA LEU A 149 -13.23 -1.99 5.65
C LEU A 149 -12.39 -1.82 6.92
N LEU A 150 -12.03 -0.58 7.29
CA LEU A 150 -11.21 -0.27 8.45
C LEU A 150 -12.00 -0.47 9.75
N ALA A 151 -11.36 -1.02 10.77
CA ALA A 151 -11.89 -1.07 12.14
C ALA A 151 -11.96 0.34 12.74
N GLU A 152 -12.79 0.53 13.76
CA GLU A 152 -12.98 1.83 14.43
C GLU A 152 -11.65 2.40 14.96
N ASP A 153 -10.85 1.56 15.61
CA ASP A 153 -9.49 1.89 16.10
C ASP A 153 -8.37 1.60 15.08
N GLY A 154 -8.75 1.29 13.84
CA GLY A 154 -7.83 0.87 12.78
C GLY A 154 -7.03 2.02 12.19
N THR A 155 -5.97 1.65 11.46
CA THR A 155 -5.10 2.61 10.77
C THR A 155 -4.94 2.25 9.29
N PHE A 156 -5.13 3.22 8.42
CA PHE A 156 -4.80 3.11 7.00
C PHE A 156 -3.50 3.84 6.69
N THR A 157 -2.51 3.13 6.16
CA THR A 157 -1.22 3.73 5.78
C THR A 157 -1.02 3.66 4.27
N VAL A 158 -0.67 4.80 3.68
CA VAL A 158 -0.43 4.93 2.24
C VAL A 158 0.86 5.67 1.95
N VAL A 159 1.56 5.30 0.88
CA VAL A 159 2.67 6.08 0.33
C VAL A 159 2.23 6.73 -0.97
N ILE A 160 2.44 8.05 -1.08
CA ILE A 160 2.01 8.86 -2.23
C ILE A 160 3.04 9.92 -2.59
N PRO A 161 3.01 10.49 -3.80
CA PRO A 161 3.75 11.69 -4.14
C PRO A 161 3.37 12.86 -3.21
N ALA A 162 4.35 13.67 -2.83
CA ALA A 162 4.13 14.77 -1.88
C ALA A 162 3.19 15.85 -2.41
N ASP A 163 3.19 16.09 -3.72
CA ASP A 163 2.37 17.09 -4.41
C ASP A 163 0.87 16.80 -4.40
N VAL A 164 0.46 15.54 -4.16
CA VAL A 164 -0.95 15.17 -4.05
C VAL A 164 -1.44 14.99 -2.61
N ALA A 165 -0.56 15.14 -1.62
CA ALA A 165 -0.85 14.84 -0.22
C ALA A 165 -2.07 15.61 0.32
N ASP A 166 -2.15 16.91 0.10
CA ASP A 166 -3.25 17.72 0.63
C ASP A 166 -4.58 17.39 -0.05
N ARG A 167 -4.55 17.07 -1.35
CA ARG A 167 -5.73 16.58 -2.07
C ARG A 167 -6.21 15.26 -1.47
N VAL A 168 -5.31 14.31 -1.21
CA VAL A 168 -5.64 13.01 -0.63
C VAL A 168 -6.22 13.17 0.78
N LYS A 169 -5.66 14.05 1.62
CA LYS A 169 -6.21 14.39 2.94
C LYS A 169 -7.62 14.98 2.84
N GLY A 170 -7.84 15.87 1.87
CA GLY A 170 -9.16 16.45 1.61
C GLY A 170 -10.20 15.40 1.21
N ILE A 171 -9.84 14.44 0.36
CA ILE A 171 -10.72 13.32 0.01
C ILE A 171 -10.96 12.42 1.23
N ALA A 172 -9.91 12.10 2.00
CA ALA A 172 -10.00 11.26 3.19
C ALA A 172 -10.99 11.81 4.23
N SER A 173 -10.98 13.14 4.47
CA SER A 173 -11.88 13.79 5.40
C SER A 173 -13.37 13.65 5.03
N MET A 174 -13.70 13.48 3.74
CA MET A 174 -15.07 13.20 3.29
C MET A 174 -15.59 11.84 3.78
N TRP A 175 -14.67 10.93 4.14
CA TRP A 175 -14.95 9.61 4.68
C TRP A 175 -14.61 9.50 6.17
N ASN A 176 -14.48 10.63 6.88
CA ASN A 176 -14.07 10.71 8.29
C ASN A 176 -12.69 10.08 8.58
N LEU A 177 -11.81 10.03 7.58
CA LEU A 177 -10.43 9.58 7.75
C LEU A 177 -9.52 10.80 7.88
N TYR A 178 -8.82 10.91 9.02
CA TYR A 178 -7.95 12.02 9.36
C TYR A 178 -6.50 11.56 9.44
N ALA A 179 -5.58 12.39 8.96
CA ALA A 179 -4.15 12.09 9.05
C ALA A 179 -3.70 12.18 10.52
N ALA A 180 -3.30 11.05 11.08
CA ALA A 180 -2.79 10.94 12.45
C ALA A 180 -1.25 11.05 12.51
N ARG A 181 -0.56 10.53 11.47
CA ARG A 181 0.90 10.62 11.32
C ARG A 181 1.26 10.84 9.86
N GLN A 182 2.34 11.59 9.63
CA GLN A 182 2.90 11.78 8.28
C GLN A 182 4.42 11.72 8.33
N LEU A 183 5.03 10.98 7.41
CA LEU A 183 6.47 10.97 7.19
C LEU A 183 6.78 11.63 5.85
N ASN A 184 7.53 12.72 5.89
CA ASN A 184 8.05 13.40 4.71
C ASN A 184 9.39 12.77 4.30
N VAL A 185 9.47 12.23 3.07
CA VAL A 185 10.70 11.64 2.55
C VAL A 185 11.43 12.64 1.68
N ILE A 186 12.59 13.07 2.15
CA ILE A 186 13.48 14.05 1.52
C ILE A 186 14.70 13.30 0.97
N THR A 187 15.00 13.46 -0.31
CA THR A 187 16.07 12.70 -0.98
C THR A 187 17.40 13.42 -1.02
N LYS A 188 17.43 14.70 -0.61
CA LYS A 188 18.65 15.53 -0.57
C LYS A 188 18.52 16.53 0.58
N PRO A 189 19.60 16.81 1.35
CA PRO A 189 19.61 17.84 2.38
C PRO A 189 19.08 19.17 1.86
N GLY A 190 18.16 19.81 2.60
CA GLY A 190 17.53 21.07 2.22
C GLY A 190 16.55 20.99 1.04
N GLY A 191 16.24 19.78 0.56
CA GLY A 191 15.27 19.56 -0.50
C GLY A 191 13.84 19.54 -0.01
N VAL A 192 12.89 19.58 -0.96
CA VAL A 192 11.46 19.39 -0.65
C VAL A 192 11.12 17.90 -0.66
N PRO A 193 10.14 17.46 0.13
CA PRO A 193 9.67 16.08 0.12
C PRO A 193 9.24 15.64 -1.28
N LYS A 194 9.64 14.43 -1.67
CA LYS A 194 9.22 13.81 -2.94
C LYS A 194 8.12 12.78 -2.74
N ARG A 195 8.11 12.16 -1.58
CA ARG A 195 7.11 11.18 -1.15
C ARG A 195 6.66 11.53 0.26
N VAL A 196 5.44 11.15 0.55
CA VAL A 196 4.92 11.18 1.91
C VAL A 196 4.28 9.83 2.21
N LEU A 197 4.48 9.36 3.44
CA LEU A 197 3.68 8.30 4.00
C LEU A 197 2.68 8.93 4.95
N ILE A 198 1.42 8.56 4.85
CA ILE A 198 0.37 9.10 5.71
C ILE A 198 -0.36 7.92 6.36
N ALA A 199 -0.48 7.97 7.68
CA ALA A 199 -1.33 7.07 8.45
C ALA A 199 -2.62 7.82 8.82
N PHE A 200 -3.75 7.30 8.33
CA PHE A 200 -5.09 7.83 8.59
C PHE A 200 -5.80 6.97 9.64
N SER A 201 -6.66 7.59 10.43
CA SER A 201 -7.59 6.94 11.35
C SER A 201 -8.91 7.70 11.40
N PHE A 202 -9.93 7.14 12.06
CA PHE A 202 -11.20 7.85 12.31
C PHE A 202 -11.07 8.89 13.43
N ASP A 203 -9.98 8.87 14.20
CA ASP A 203 -9.72 9.83 15.27
C ASP A 203 -9.18 11.15 14.68
N ASN A 204 -9.97 12.23 14.83
CA ASN A 204 -9.58 13.58 14.38
C ASN A 204 -8.70 14.27 15.44
N ARG A 205 -7.42 13.96 15.42
CA ARG A 205 -6.38 14.52 16.29
C ARG A 205 -5.31 15.25 15.49
N GLU A 206 -4.46 15.99 16.18
CA GLU A 206 -3.32 16.64 15.56
C GLU A 206 -2.39 15.62 14.90
N CYS A 207 -2.01 15.91 13.64
CA CYS A 207 -1.14 15.05 12.86
C CYS A 207 0.33 15.21 13.31
N VAL A 208 0.94 14.11 13.72
CA VAL A 208 2.39 14.08 14.00
C VAL A 208 3.16 14.01 12.68
N VAL A 209 4.00 15.01 12.41
CA VAL A 209 4.81 15.07 11.18
C VAL A 209 6.26 14.75 11.48
N GLU A 210 6.81 13.81 10.74
CA GLU A 210 8.18 13.32 10.83
C GLU A 210 8.90 13.57 9.49
N GLU A 211 10.23 13.61 9.51
CA GLU A 211 11.06 13.73 8.31
C GLU A 211 12.08 12.59 8.24
N LEU A 212 12.28 12.05 7.03
CA LEU A 212 13.30 11.10 6.69
C LEU A 212 14.18 11.70 5.56
N LEU A 213 15.49 11.78 5.82
CA LEU A 213 16.49 12.20 4.85
C LEU A 213 17.21 10.99 4.25
#